data_f37cb65e3eeb48befa33e755ad966aed
#
_entry.id   f37cb65e3eeb48befa33e755ad966aed
#
_cell.length_a   1.000
_cell.length_b   1.000
_cell.length_c   1.000
_cell.angle_alpha   90.00
_cell.angle_beta   90.00
_cell.angle_gamma   90.00
#
_symmetry.space_group_name_H-M   'P 1'
#
loop_
_entity.id
_entity.type
_entity.pdbx_description
1 polymer ?
#
loop_
_entity_poly.entity_id
_entity_poly.type
_entity_poly.pdbx_seq_one_letter_code
_entity_poly.pdbx_strand_id
1 'polypeptide(L)'
;MDSTDAFGYALTKPGAWPDNPFHEERELVKVANKIFLFPGQVDGRPAIIVKNTAEAVEELKQRYPKLAGPAAYLNKRLWVRLIIDGVPDDEVRELIDESYDLVVAKLPVKDRP
;
A
#
# COMPACT_ATOMS: atom_id res chain seq x y z
N MET A 1 -7.01 6.06 -11.05
CA MET A 1 -7.50 5.32 -9.85
C MET A 1 -7.43 6.25 -8.66
N ASP A 2 -8.47 6.28 -7.86
CA ASP A 2 -8.46 7.04 -6.61
C ASP A 2 -8.21 6.11 -5.41
N SER A 3 -8.21 6.68 -4.20
CA SER A 3 -7.94 5.90 -2.99
C SER A 3 -9.01 4.86 -2.70
N THR A 4 -10.27 5.15 -3.06
CA THR A 4 -11.39 4.21 -2.89
C THR A 4 -11.23 3.02 -3.84
N ASP A 5 -10.81 3.27 -5.08
CA ASP A 5 -10.53 2.22 -6.06
C ASP A 5 -9.38 1.33 -5.59
N ALA A 6 -8.30 1.93 -5.08
CA ALA A 6 -7.15 1.19 -4.56
C ALA A 6 -7.55 0.33 -3.36
N PHE A 7 -8.34 0.89 -2.45
CA PHE A 7 -8.87 0.16 -1.29
C PHE A 7 -9.71 -1.04 -1.73
N GLY A 8 -10.63 -0.82 -2.67
CA GLY A 8 -11.48 -1.88 -3.20
C GLY A 8 -10.67 -2.99 -3.87
N TYR A 9 -9.66 -2.61 -4.66
CA TYR A 9 -8.78 -3.60 -5.30
C TYR A 9 -8.02 -4.43 -4.25
N ALA A 10 -7.47 -3.79 -3.24
CA ALA A 10 -6.73 -4.50 -2.18
C ALA A 10 -7.64 -5.51 -1.45
N LEU A 11 -8.91 -5.17 -1.25
CA LEU A 11 -9.86 -6.09 -0.62
C LEU A 11 -10.18 -7.33 -1.45
N THR A 12 -9.86 -7.34 -2.74
CA THR A 12 -10.04 -8.54 -3.58
C THR A 12 -8.96 -9.59 -3.36
N LYS A 13 -7.86 -9.24 -2.69
CA LYS A 13 -6.76 -10.19 -2.45
C LYS A 13 -7.21 -11.25 -1.45
N PRO A 14 -6.76 -12.51 -1.59
CA PRO A 14 -7.17 -13.58 -0.68
C PRO A 14 -6.87 -13.26 0.78
N GLY A 15 -7.89 -13.41 1.63
CA GLY A 15 -7.76 -13.17 3.07
C GLY A 15 -7.66 -11.70 3.47
N ALA A 16 -7.77 -10.77 2.52
CA ALA A 16 -7.72 -9.34 2.82
C ALA A 16 -8.99 -8.90 3.56
N TRP A 17 -8.83 -8.00 4.52
CA TRP A 17 -9.96 -7.48 5.29
C TRP A 17 -9.67 -6.04 5.73
N PRO A 18 -10.73 -5.21 5.87
CA PRO A 18 -10.56 -3.83 6.29
C PRO A 18 -10.49 -3.73 7.81
N ASP A 19 -9.63 -2.83 8.30
CA ASP A 19 -9.52 -2.57 9.73
C ASP A 19 -9.34 -1.06 9.96
N ASN A 20 -9.75 -0.61 11.12
CA ASN A 20 -9.59 0.79 11.52
C ASN A 20 -9.08 0.85 12.97
N PRO A 21 -7.85 0.37 13.23
CA PRO A 21 -7.32 0.27 14.58
C PRO A 21 -7.04 1.63 15.23
N PHE A 22 -6.95 2.69 14.43
CA PHE A 22 -6.64 4.04 14.92
C PHE A 22 -7.87 4.94 14.97
N HIS A 23 -9.05 4.40 14.68
CA HIS A 23 -10.33 5.15 14.69
C HIS A 23 -10.31 6.41 13.81
N GLU A 24 -9.65 6.32 12.66
CA GLU A 24 -9.57 7.40 11.69
C GLU A 24 -10.71 7.32 10.69
N GLU A 25 -10.84 8.33 9.81
CA GLU A 25 -11.88 8.35 8.79
C GLU A 25 -11.78 7.20 7.78
N ARG A 26 -10.56 6.73 7.52
CA ARG A 26 -10.33 5.73 6.50
C ARG A 26 -9.84 4.43 7.10
N GLU A 27 -10.41 3.36 6.60
CA GLU A 27 -9.95 2.02 6.93
C GLU A 27 -8.68 1.70 6.16
N LEU A 28 -7.83 0.85 6.75
CA LEU A 28 -6.69 0.26 6.06
C LEU A 28 -6.99 -1.19 5.71
N VAL A 29 -6.10 -1.84 4.96
CA VAL A 29 -6.31 -3.24 4.53
C VAL A 29 -5.23 -4.12 5.11
N LYS A 30 -5.67 -5.20 5.74
CA LYS A 30 -4.81 -6.21 6.35
C LYS A 30 -4.96 -7.55 5.67
N VAL A 31 -3.95 -8.38 5.82
CA VAL A 31 -4.02 -9.83 5.64
C VAL A 31 -3.51 -10.46 6.92
N ALA A 32 -4.26 -11.41 7.50
CA ALA A 32 -4.06 -11.87 8.87
C ALA A 32 -4.03 -10.65 9.81
N ASN A 33 -2.98 -10.46 10.60
CA ASN A 33 -2.88 -9.31 11.51
C ASN A 33 -1.89 -8.24 10.99
N LYS A 34 -1.54 -8.27 9.70
CA LYS A 34 -0.55 -7.35 9.12
C LYS A 34 -1.17 -6.44 8.10
N ILE A 35 -0.76 -5.17 8.12
CA ILE A 35 -1.21 -4.16 7.17
C ILE A 35 -0.40 -4.29 5.89
N PHE A 36 -1.05 -4.17 4.72
CA PHE A 36 -0.34 -4.06 3.45
C PHE A 36 -0.77 -2.87 2.60
N LEU A 37 -1.82 -2.14 3.00
CA LEU A 37 -2.25 -0.92 2.31
C LEU A 37 -2.85 0.08 3.29
N PHE A 38 -2.37 1.33 3.20
CA PHE A 38 -3.03 2.49 3.79
C PHE A 38 -3.53 3.37 2.65
N PRO A 39 -4.85 3.51 2.46
CA PRO A 39 -5.36 4.51 1.51
C PRO A 39 -5.38 5.88 2.17
N GLY A 40 -5.21 6.93 1.38
CA GLY A 40 -5.21 8.28 1.93
C GLY A 40 -5.17 9.36 0.87
N GLN A 41 -4.74 10.54 1.28
CA GLN A 41 -4.61 11.71 0.41
C GLN A 41 -3.36 12.50 0.78
N VAL A 42 -2.84 13.21 -0.21
CA VAL A 42 -1.77 14.19 -0.03
C VAL A 42 -2.21 15.44 -0.78
N ASP A 43 -2.39 16.54 -0.07
CA ASP A 43 -2.84 17.82 -0.65
C ASP A 43 -4.10 17.65 -1.51
N GLY A 44 -5.06 16.86 -1.03
CA GLY A 44 -6.31 16.59 -1.74
C GLY A 44 -6.20 15.60 -2.89
N ARG A 45 -5.02 15.07 -3.17
CA ARG A 45 -4.78 14.09 -4.23
C ARG A 45 -4.78 12.67 -3.66
N PRO A 46 -5.35 11.70 -4.38
CA PRO A 46 -5.39 10.31 -3.88
C PRO A 46 -3.98 9.74 -3.74
N ALA A 47 -3.75 9.05 -2.63
CA ALA A 47 -2.46 8.45 -2.34
C ALA A 47 -2.64 7.12 -1.62
N ILE A 48 -1.61 6.28 -1.70
CA ILE A 48 -1.53 5.02 -0.96
C ILE A 48 -0.18 4.93 -0.28
N ILE A 49 -0.12 4.13 0.77
CA ILE A 49 1.14 3.71 1.38
C ILE A 49 1.20 2.19 1.26
N VAL A 50 2.26 1.70 0.65
CA VAL A 50 2.48 0.27 0.40
C VAL A 50 3.89 -0.13 0.79
N LYS A 51 4.07 -1.43 1.05
CA LYS A 51 5.37 -2.01 1.36
C LYS A 51 6.01 -2.57 0.11
N ASN A 52 7.34 -2.48 0.03
CA ASN A 52 8.09 -3.17 -1.02
C ASN A 52 9.52 -3.43 -0.55
N THR A 53 10.34 -4.02 -1.43
CA THR A 53 11.77 -4.17 -1.15
C THR A 53 12.44 -2.80 -1.13
N ALA A 54 13.60 -2.70 -0.48
CA ALA A 54 14.34 -1.44 -0.43
C ALA A 54 14.71 -0.94 -1.83
N GLU A 55 15.07 -1.86 -2.72
CA GLU A 55 15.42 -1.55 -4.11
C GLU A 55 14.21 -1.01 -4.88
N ALA A 56 13.04 -1.65 -4.72
CA ALA A 56 11.83 -1.23 -5.40
C ALA A 56 11.32 0.12 -4.90
N VAL A 57 11.43 0.38 -3.60
CA VAL A 57 11.07 1.69 -3.02
C VAL A 57 11.96 2.78 -3.60
N GLU A 58 13.27 2.54 -3.67
CA GLU A 58 14.21 3.52 -4.22
C GLU A 58 13.95 3.76 -5.70
N GLU A 59 13.73 2.72 -6.48
CA GLU A 59 13.39 2.83 -7.90
C GLU A 59 12.12 3.64 -8.11
N LEU A 60 11.10 3.42 -7.29
CA LEU A 60 9.84 4.15 -7.39
C LEU A 60 10.04 5.65 -7.13
N LYS A 61 10.87 5.99 -6.14
CA LYS A 61 11.20 7.39 -5.83
C LYS A 61 11.95 8.05 -6.99
N GLN A 62 12.82 7.31 -7.68
CA GLN A 62 13.55 7.82 -8.84
C GLN A 62 12.63 8.00 -10.05
N ARG A 63 11.70 7.07 -10.26
CA ARG A 63 10.76 7.12 -11.38
C ARG A 63 9.67 8.18 -11.18
N TYR A 64 9.22 8.37 -9.96
CA TYR A 64 8.17 9.33 -9.62
C TYR A 64 8.62 10.28 -8.50
N PRO A 65 9.65 11.11 -8.75
CA PRO A 65 10.23 11.93 -7.66
C PRO A 65 9.26 12.95 -7.07
N LYS A 66 8.21 13.33 -7.81
CA LYS A 66 7.21 14.28 -7.34
C LYS A 66 5.98 13.60 -6.71
N LEU A 67 5.81 12.30 -6.93
CA LEU A 67 4.63 11.56 -6.46
C LEU A 67 4.97 10.61 -5.31
N ALA A 68 6.18 10.05 -5.30
CA ALA A 68 6.63 9.13 -4.28
C ALA A 68 7.38 9.87 -3.17
N GLY A 69 7.12 9.49 -1.94
CA GLY A 69 7.78 10.09 -0.78
C GLY A 69 7.77 9.17 0.43
N PRO A 70 8.32 9.65 1.55
CA PRO A 70 8.39 8.83 2.75
C PRO A 70 7.01 8.62 3.37
N ALA A 71 6.80 7.43 3.91
CA ALA A 71 5.62 7.11 4.72
C ALA A 71 5.91 7.48 6.18
N ALA A 72 5.17 8.44 6.72
CA ALA A 72 5.36 8.89 8.09
C ALA A 72 5.15 7.74 9.09
N TYR A 73 5.98 7.68 10.12
CA TYR A 73 5.91 6.71 11.22
C TYR A 73 6.18 5.26 10.82
N LEU A 74 6.57 5.00 9.56
CA LEU A 74 6.92 3.66 9.09
C LEU A 74 8.39 3.61 8.67
N ASN A 75 8.91 2.40 8.49
CA ASN A 75 10.27 2.20 7.98
C ASN A 75 10.35 2.73 6.54
N LYS A 76 11.07 3.82 6.34
CA LYS A 76 11.13 4.55 5.07
C LYS A 76 11.90 3.81 3.98
N ARG A 77 12.63 2.77 4.31
CA ARG A 77 13.30 1.92 3.33
C ARG A 77 12.36 0.90 2.70
N LEU A 78 11.34 0.48 3.44
CA LEU A 78 10.44 -0.61 3.03
C LEU A 78 9.01 -0.15 2.76
N TRP A 79 8.67 1.07 3.13
CA TRP A 79 7.34 1.64 2.91
C TRP A 79 7.46 2.93 2.12
N VAL A 80 6.52 3.14 1.20
CA VAL A 80 6.51 4.33 0.35
C VAL A 80 5.10 4.88 0.26
N ARG A 81 4.97 6.21 0.36
CA ARG A 81 3.74 6.92 0.06
C ARG A 81 3.78 7.33 -1.41
N LEU A 82 2.75 7.00 -2.16
CA LEU A 82 2.65 7.31 -3.59
C LEU A 82 1.33 8.02 -3.87
N ILE A 83 1.40 9.21 -4.49
CA ILE A 83 0.24 9.88 -5.08
C ILE A 83 -0.08 9.14 -6.37
N ILE A 84 -1.32 8.67 -6.54
CA ILE A 84 -1.64 7.70 -7.59
C ILE A 84 -2.43 8.26 -8.76
N ASP A 85 -2.93 9.48 -8.70
CA ASP A 85 -3.71 10.06 -9.81
C ASP A 85 -2.87 10.35 -11.06
N GLY A 86 -1.54 10.33 -10.96
CA GLY A 86 -0.63 10.47 -12.08
C GLY A 86 0.11 9.19 -12.45
N VAL A 87 -0.31 8.04 -11.91
CA VAL A 87 0.32 6.74 -12.14
C VAL A 87 -0.67 5.83 -12.88
N PRO A 88 -0.22 5.06 -13.91
CA PRO A 88 -1.10 4.13 -14.59
C PRO A 88 -1.76 3.14 -13.61
N ASP A 89 -3.03 2.85 -13.82
CA ASP A 89 -3.79 1.98 -12.94
C ASP A 89 -3.17 0.58 -12.82
N ASP A 90 -2.64 0.05 -13.91
CA ASP A 90 -1.97 -1.27 -13.89
C ASP A 90 -0.77 -1.28 -12.96
N GLU A 91 -0.01 -0.19 -12.94
CA GLU A 91 1.15 -0.08 -12.07
C GLU A 91 0.73 0.07 -10.61
N VAL A 92 -0.34 0.79 -10.33
CA VAL A 92 -0.89 0.88 -8.97
C VAL A 92 -1.29 -0.51 -8.48
N ARG A 93 -1.98 -1.29 -9.32
CA ARG A 93 -2.37 -2.66 -8.96
C ARG A 93 -1.15 -3.54 -8.69
N GLU A 94 -0.11 -3.45 -9.52
CA GLU A 94 1.13 -4.19 -9.32
C GLU A 94 1.77 -3.87 -7.97
N LEU A 95 1.79 -2.59 -7.60
CA LEU A 95 2.37 -2.16 -6.33
C LEU A 95 1.57 -2.69 -5.14
N ILE A 96 0.25 -2.74 -5.25
CA ILE A 96 -0.60 -3.33 -4.22
C ILE A 96 -0.35 -4.84 -4.13
N ASP A 97 -0.26 -5.52 -5.28
CA ASP A 97 0.04 -6.95 -5.33
C ASP A 97 1.39 -7.28 -4.69
N GLU A 98 2.41 -6.49 -5.00
CA GLU A 98 3.75 -6.69 -4.43
C GLU A 98 3.77 -6.48 -2.92
N SER A 99 3.05 -5.46 -2.43
CA SER A 99 2.92 -5.22 -0.99
C SER A 99 2.24 -6.40 -0.30
N TYR A 100 1.15 -6.89 -0.85
CA TYR A 100 0.43 -8.06 -0.35
C TYR A 100 1.35 -9.29 -0.32
N ASP A 101 2.03 -9.57 -1.42
CA ASP A 101 2.90 -10.75 -1.53
C ASP A 101 4.03 -10.73 -0.51
N LEU A 102 4.65 -9.56 -0.31
CA LEU A 102 5.73 -9.41 0.68
C LEU A 102 5.24 -9.65 2.10
N VAL A 103 4.07 -9.13 2.42
CA VAL A 103 3.49 -9.30 3.76
C VAL A 103 3.11 -10.77 3.99
N VAL A 104 2.46 -11.40 3.02
CA VAL A 104 2.09 -12.81 3.10
C VAL A 104 3.31 -13.71 3.27
N ALA A 105 4.39 -13.42 2.52
CA ALA A 105 5.62 -14.23 2.58
C ALA A 105 6.25 -14.26 3.97
N LYS A 106 5.99 -13.26 4.80
CA LYS A 106 6.50 -13.18 6.17
C LYS A 106 5.56 -13.74 7.22
N LEU A 107 4.35 -14.13 6.84
CA LEU A 107 3.42 -14.74 7.77
C LEU A 107 3.83 -16.19 8.04
N PRO A 108 3.54 -16.72 9.26
CA PRO A 108 3.61 -18.16 9.49
C PRO A 108 2.77 -18.90 8.44
N VAL A 109 3.21 -20.07 8.02
CA VAL A 109 2.52 -20.85 6.98
C VAL A 109 1.05 -21.06 7.32
N LYS A 110 0.74 -21.30 8.60
CA LYS A 110 -0.64 -21.50 9.08
C LYS A 110 -1.54 -20.28 8.90
N ASP A 111 -0.96 -19.08 8.79
CA ASP A 111 -1.71 -17.81 8.70
C ASP A 111 -1.83 -17.30 7.26
N ARG A 112 -1.21 -17.99 6.30
CA ARG A 112 -1.26 -17.59 4.89
C ARG A 112 -2.59 -18.00 4.27
N PRO A 113 -3.18 -17.09 3.46
CA PRO A 113 -4.41 -17.41 2.73
C PRO A 113 -4.22 -18.56 1.75
#